data_c9604f3ab06d0b34bb2373605febb94d
#
_entry.id   c9604f3ab06d0b34bb2373605febb94d
#
_cell.length_a   1.000
_cell.length_b   1.000
_cell.length_c   1.000
_cell.angle_alpha   90.00
_cell.angle_beta   90.00
_cell.angle_gamma   90.00
#
_symmetry.space_group_name_H-M   'P 1'
#
loop_
_entity.id
_entity.type
_entity.pdbx_description
1 polymer ?
#
loop_
_entity_poly.entity_id
_entity_poly.type
_entity_poly.pdbx_seq_one_letter_code
_entity_poly.pdbx_strand_id
1 'polypeptide(L)'
;GWILCLSYIEGSNGIAKILSSATIAAVVAVIGTIMRMICKRTTHKNIGNIMLGFAILMTGMQTMSGAVTPLRESKVFIDMLTMFSNPIAGILVGVAFTAVLQSASATVGVLQALSVTGILTFSSAFPIILGIGVGASCPVLVSAIGANKNGKRTALVYLLNDTFGMLIWSIGFYTISAFVHFDFLDNIMSPVSIALLNTVFRLVTVCILFPFINKLEKLVCWLVKDSAEELEDEADFDLLEERLLDYPALAIGQCHRAMSGMAKKLRKNVNRAMNLLNEYQQSKFDKVQRKEDLIDKYESRLGDYLIKLTKHEMNTAQTRQVSLYLHTINDFERIGDHASYIAYMSSDMHENKTQFLSLIHI
;
A
#
# COMPACT_ATOMS: atom_id res chain seq x y z
N GLY A 1 9.34 -16.57 -1.39
CA GLY A 1 9.77 -17.83 -0.77
C GLY A 1 10.09 -18.90 -1.79
N TRP A 2 9.16 -19.27 -2.69
CA TRP A 2 9.36 -20.38 -3.65
C TRP A 2 10.53 -20.15 -4.61
N ILE A 3 10.68 -18.96 -5.16
CA ILE A 3 11.82 -18.62 -6.04
C ILE A 3 13.14 -18.79 -5.27
N LEU A 4 13.16 -18.44 -3.99
CA LEU A 4 14.34 -18.57 -3.14
C LEU A 4 14.71 -20.05 -2.89
N CYS A 5 13.74 -20.97 -2.90
CA CYS A 5 14.03 -22.41 -2.79
C CYS A 5 14.89 -22.94 -3.94
N LEU A 6 14.86 -22.28 -5.10
CA LEU A 6 15.72 -22.67 -6.23
C LEU A 6 17.22 -22.52 -5.90
N SER A 7 17.58 -21.63 -4.95
CA SER A 7 18.97 -21.47 -4.54
C SER A 7 19.52 -22.65 -3.74
N TYR A 8 18.65 -23.52 -3.24
CA TYR A 8 19.01 -24.67 -2.41
C TYR A 8 18.97 -26.02 -3.17
N ILE A 9 18.77 -25.98 -4.49
CA ILE A 9 18.85 -27.20 -5.33
C ILE A 9 20.31 -27.56 -5.50
N GLU A 10 20.76 -28.59 -4.78
CA GLU A 10 22.07 -29.19 -4.90
C GLU A 10 21.99 -30.45 -5.75
N GLY A 11 22.79 -30.49 -6.83
CA GLY A 11 22.91 -31.68 -7.63
C GLY A 11 24.05 -32.57 -7.15
N SER A 12 23.74 -33.82 -6.84
CA SER A 12 24.73 -34.80 -6.30
C SER A 12 25.61 -35.49 -7.36
N ASN A 13 25.27 -35.44 -8.65
CA ASN A 13 25.99 -36.15 -9.74
C ASN A 13 26.35 -35.21 -10.90
N GLY A 14 27.38 -35.54 -11.70
CA GLY A 14 28.03 -34.69 -12.69
C GLY A 14 27.16 -33.74 -13.52
N ILE A 15 26.04 -34.21 -14.11
CA ILE A 15 25.09 -33.37 -14.86
C ILE A 15 24.28 -32.48 -13.90
N ALA A 16 23.94 -32.97 -12.72
CA ALA A 16 23.21 -32.22 -11.68
C ALA A 16 24.05 -31.07 -11.08
N LYS A 17 25.38 -31.18 -11.11
CA LYS A 17 26.29 -30.09 -10.72
C LYS A 17 26.29 -28.93 -11.71
N ILE A 18 26.05 -29.19 -12.99
CA ILE A 18 25.87 -28.16 -14.02
C ILE A 18 24.53 -27.44 -13.84
N LEU A 19 23.53 -28.12 -13.29
CA LEU A 19 22.22 -27.57 -12.93
C LEU A 19 22.16 -27.00 -11.50
N SER A 20 23.31 -26.86 -10.85
CA SER A 20 23.35 -26.21 -9.52
C SER A 20 22.88 -24.77 -9.61
N SER A 21 22.26 -24.30 -8.54
CA SER A 21 21.69 -22.93 -8.46
C SER A 21 22.77 -21.85 -8.73
N ALA A 22 24.02 -22.10 -8.35
CA ALA A 22 25.14 -21.19 -8.61
C ALA A 22 25.44 -21.08 -10.12
N THR A 23 25.48 -22.23 -10.82
CA THR A 23 25.73 -22.27 -12.26
C THR A 23 24.57 -21.61 -13.02
N ILE A 24 23.32 -21.91 -12.65
CA ILE A 24 22.15 -21.29 -13.27
C ILE A 24 22.19 -19.78 -13.07
N ALA A 25 22.49 -19.29 -11.85
CA ALA A 25 22.59 -17.87 -11.56
C ALA A 25 23.68 -17.20 -12.43
N ALA A 26 24.86 -17.83 -12.57
CA ALA A 26 25.95 -17.32 -13.39
C ALA A 26 25.55 -17.24 -14.87
N VAL A 27 24.96 -18.31 -15.42
CA VAL A 27 24.49 -18.33 -16.82
C VAL A 27 23.43 -17.27 -17.08
N VAL A 28 22.45 -17.17 -16.19
CA VAL A 28 21.39 -16.16 -16.28
C VAL A 28 21.97 -14.74 -16.19
N ALA A 29 22.98 -14.51 -15.34
CA ALA A 29 23.68 -13.23 -15.24
C ALA A 29 24.39 -12.86 -16.56
N VAL A 30 25.12 -13.82 -17.18
CA VAL A 30 25.79 -13.57 -18.44
C VAL A 30 24.80 -13.25 -19.56
N ILE A 31 23.73 -14.05 -19.70
CA ILE A 31 22.69 -13.82 -20.71
C ILE A 31 22.01 -12.45 -20.47
N GLY A 32 21.66 -12.15 -19.22
CA GLY A 32 21.04 -10.87 -18.85
C GLY A 32 21.93 -9.68 -19.19
N THR A 33 23.24 -9.78 -18.92
CA THR A 33 24.23 -8.74 -19.27
C THR A 33 24.33 -8.55 -20.78
N ILE A 34 24.43 -9.62 -21.54
CA ILE A 34 24.48 -9.60 -23.00
C ILE A 34 23.22 -8.95 -23.57
N MET A 35 22.03 -9.35 -23.09
CA MET A 35 20.77 -8.77 -23.53
C MET A 35 20.68 -7.27 -23.22
N ARG A 36 21.13 -6.84 -22.05
CA ARG A 36 21.14 -5.44 -21.67
C ARG A 36 22.08 -4.59 -22.51
N MET A 37 23.26 -5.12 -22.85
CA MET A 37 24.31 -4.38 -23.58
C MET A 37 24.06 -4.36 -25.09
N ILE A 38 23.64 -5.48 -25.67
CA ILE A 38 23.60 -5.66 -27.14
C ILE A 38 22.22 -5.35 -27.72
N CYS A 39 21.13 -5.68 -26.99
CA CYS A 39 19.79 -5.51 -27.52
C CYS A 39 19.38 -4.03 -27.59
N LYS A 40 18.84 -3.61 -28.73
CA LYS A 40 18.37 -2.23 -28.96
C LYS A 40 16.93 -2.01 -28.45
N ARG A 41 16.08 -3.05 -28.47
CA ARG A 41 14.67 -2.95 -28.06
C ARG A 41 14.55 -2.87 -26.54
N THR A 42 13.76 -1.93 -26.03
CA THR A 42 13.51 -1.70 -24.61
C THR A 42 13.01 -2.94 -23.90
N THR A 43 12.12 -3.72 -24.54
CA THR A 43 11.59 -4.97 -23.98
C THR A 43 12.70 -5.98 -23.67
N HIS A 44 13.65 -6.18 -24.58
CA HIS A 44 14.77 -7.11 -24.35
C HIS A 44 15.72 -6.61 -23.27
N LYS A 45 15.95 -5.28 -23.18
CA LYS A 45 16.73 -4.69 -22.08
C LYS A 45 16.06 -4.92 -20.73
N ASN A 46 14.72 -4.79 -20.65
CA ASN A 46 13.96 -5.03 -19.43
C ASN A 46 14.03 -6.52 -19.02
N ILE A 47 13.93 -7.44 -19.97
CA ILE A 47 14.12 -8.88 -19.71
C ILE A 47 15.55 -9.12 -19.17
N GLY A 48 16.57 -8.52 -19.77
CA GLY A 48 17.95 -8.59 -19.29
C GLY A 48 18.09 -8.09 -17.84
N ASN A 49 17.42 -6.98 -17.50
CA ASN A 49 17.40 -6.45 -16.12
C ASN A 49 16.74 -7.42 -15.13
N ILE A 50 15.63 -8.06 -15.53
CA ILE A 50 14.95 -9.06 -14.69
C ILE A 50 15.88 -10.27 -14.46
N MET A 51 16.56 -10.74 -15.50
CA MET A 51 17.52 -11.85 -15.40
C MET A 51 18.69 -11.50 -14.46
N LEU A 52 19.23 -10.28 -14.57
CA LEU A 52 20.30 -9.81 -13.67
C LEU A 52 19.79 -9.72 -12.22
N GLY A 53 18.59 -9.18 -11.99
CA GLY A 53 17.99 -9.13 -10.67
C GLY A 53 17.79 -10.51 -10.06
N PHE A 54 17.36 -11.49 -10.87
CA PHE A 54 17.25 -12.89 -10.45
C PHE A 54 18.60 -13.49 -10.06
N ALA A 55 19.64 -13.27 -10.87
CA ALA A 55 20.99 -13.76 -10.59
C ALA A 55 21.57 -13.16 -9.31
N ILE A 56 21.41 -11.85 -9.09
CA ILE A 56 21.84 -11.16 -7.87
C ILE A 56 21.11 -11.74 -6.66
N LEU A 57 19.80 -11.98 -6.76
CA LEU A 57 19.01 -12.57 -5.68
C LEU A 57 19.51 -13.99 -5.33
N MET A 58 19.78 -14.84 -6.33
CA MET A 58 20.30 -16.19 -6.10
C MET A 58 21.69 -16.16 -5.44
N THR A 59 22.59 -15.31 -5.93
CA THR A 59 23.92 -15.14 -5.34
C THR A 59 23.84 -14.62 -3.91
N GLY A 60 22.98 -13.63 -3.64
CA GLY A 60 22.75 -13.10 -2.30
C GLY A 60 22.25 -14.17 -1.33
N MET A 61 21.35 -15.05 -1.76
CA MET A 61 20.87 -16.17 -0.94
C MET A 61 21.98 -17.17 -0.61
N GLN A 62 22.84 -17.50 -1.55
CA GLN A 62 23.98 -18.39 -1.31
C GLN A 62 24.99 -17.77 -0.35
N THR A 63 25.32 -16.48 -0.53
CA THR A 63 26.19 -15.75 0.37
C THR A 63 25.63 -15.73 1.79
N MET A 64 24.32 -15.46 1.95
CA MET A 64 23.64 -15.46 3.23
C MET A 64 23.65 -16.84 3.89
N SER A 65 23.38 -17.92 3.13
CA SER A 65 23.46 -19.29 3.64
C SER A 65 24.89 -19.66 4.08
N GLY A 66 25.89 -19.27 3.30
CA GLY A 66 27.29 -19.45 3.68
C GLY A 66 27.67 -18.71 4.97
N ALA A 67 27.17 -17.48 5.15
CA ALA A 67 27.43 -16.68 6.34
C ALA A 67 26.79 -17.26 7.63
N VAL A 68 25.62 -17.92 7.52
CA VAL A 68 24.94 -18.53 8.69
C VAL A 68 25.39 -19.95 9.00
N THR A 69 26.04 -20.63 8.06
CA THR A 69 26.50 -22.02 8.27
C THR A 69 27.41 -22.20 9.51
N PRO A 70 28.38 -21.32 9.78
CA PRO A 70 29.22 -21.43 10.99
C PRO A 70 28.44 -21.29 12.30
N LEU A 71 27.25 -20.67 12.28
CA LEU A 71 26.43 -20.48 13.48
C LEU A 71 25.84 -21.81 13.98
N ARG A 72 25.83 -22.85 13.15
CA ARG A 72 25.38 -24.20 13.51
C ARG A 72 26.12 -24.77 14.74
N GLU A 73 27.37 -24.41 14.91
CA GLU A 73 28.21 -24.89 16.01
C GLU A 73 28.21 -23.94 17.22
N SER A 74 27.60 -22.78 17.10
CA SER A 74 27.52 -21.80 18.16
C SER A 74 26.44 -22.16 19.18
N LYS A 75 26.84 -22.53 20.39
CA LYS A 75 25.92 -22.85 21.49
C LYS A 75 25.00 -21.67 21.83
N VAL A 76 25.53 -20.46 21.84
CA VAL A 76 24.76 -19.24 22.11
C VAL A 76 23.67 -19.05 21.06
N PHE A 77 23.97 -19.35 19.80
CA PHE A 77 22.99 -19.23 18.72
C PHE A 77 21.88 -20.29 18.82
N ILE A 78 22.26 -21.54 19.17
CA ILE A 78 21.29 -22.62 19.38
C ILE A 78 20.36 -22.29 20.56
N ASP A 79 20.92 -21.82 21.68
CA ASP A 79 20.15 -21.44 22.86
C ASP A 79 19.18 -20.28 22.53
N MET A 80 19.61 -19.32 21.72
CA MET A 80 18.77 -18.21 21.25
C MET A 80 17.64 -18.70 20.34
N LEU A 81 17.90 -19.64 19.42
CA LEU A 81 16.87 -20.22 18.55
C LEU A 81 15.82 -21.02 19.35
N THR A 82 16.26 -21.72 20.42
CA THR A 82 15.33 -22.45 21.29
C THR A 82 14.42 -21.51 22.10
N MET A 83 14.89 -20.30 22.45
CA MET A 83 14.02 -19.28 23.06
C MET A 83 12.86 -18.89 22.14
N PHE A 84 13.05 -18.92 20.83
CA PHE A 84 12.01 -18.58 19.85
C PHE A 84 10.94 -19.66 19.70
N SER A 85 11.10 -20.84 20.34
CA SER A 85 10.02 -21.82 20.49
C SER A 85 8.92 -21.32 21.43
N ASN A 86 9.19 -20.30 22.27
CA ASN A 86 8.15 -19.57 22.96
C ASN A 86 7.33 -18.76 21.94
N PRO A 87 6.00 -18.98 21.84
CA PRO A 87 5.15 -18.35 20.83
C PRO A 87 5.27 -16.82 20.80
N ILE A 88 5.27 -16.20 21.97
CA ILE A 88 5.32 -14.73 22.08
C ILE A 88 6.68 -14.20 21.64
N ALA A 89 7.78 -14.82 22.11
CA ALA A 89 9.13 -14.41 21.74
C ALA A 89 9.37 -14.57 20.23
N GLY A 90 8.98 -15.71 19.66
CA GLY A 90 9.11 -15.97 18.23
C GLY A 90 8.32 -14.98 17.37
N ILE A 91 7.05 -14.69 17.72
CA ILE A 91 6.24 -13.69 17.02
C ILE A 91 6.90 -12.30 17.11
N LEU A 92 7.30 -11.85 18.29
CA LEU A 92 7.93 -10.54 18.47
C LEU A 92 9.23 -10.39 17.65
N VAL A 93 10.05 -11.43 17.62
CA VAL A 93 11.26 -11.46 16.80
C VAL A 93 10.92 -11.39 15.30
N GLY A 94 9.93 -12.16 14.86
CA GLY A 94 9.45 -12.10 13.47
C GLY A 94 8.95 -10.72 13.08
N VAL A 95 8.16 -10.06 13.94
CA VAL A 95 7.68 -8.69 13.75
C VAL A 95 8.84 -7.71 13.69
N ALA A 96 9.70 -7.69 14.71
CA ALA A 96 10.79 -6.73 14.84
C ALA A 96 11.79 -6.85 13.67
N PHE A 97 12.18 -8.08 13.34
CA PHE A 97 13.14 -8.33 12.27
C PHE A 97 12.58 -7.92 10.89
N THR A 98 11.30 -8.24 10.63
CA THR A 98 10.65 -7.84 9.38
C THR A 98 10.42 -6.33 9.30
N ALA A 99 10.09 -5.68 10.41
CA ALA A 99 9.95 -4.23 10.49
C ALA A 99 11.27 -3.51 10.16
N VAL A 100 12.40 -4.03 10.65
CA VAL A 100 13.75 -3.49 10.37
C VAL A 100 14.14 -3.72 8.91
N LEU A 101 13.96 -4.94 8.39
CA LEU A 101 14.26 -5.27 6.99
C LEU A 101 13.27 -4.65 6.00
N GLN A 102 12.10 -4.25 6.46
CA GLN A 102 11.02 -3.70 5.63
C GLN A 102 10.59 -4.61 4.47
N SER A 103 10.86 -5.91 4.58
CA SER A 103 10.62 -6.89 3.53
C SER A 103 10.33 -8.28 4.10
N ALA A 104 9.07 -8.69 4.04
CA ALA A 104 8.66 -10.04 4.43
C ALA A 104 9.38 -11.14 3.62
N SER A 105 9.60 -10.91 2.32
CA SER A 105 10.29 -11.89 1.47
C SER A 105 11.76 -12.03 1.82
N ALA A 106 12.42 -10.93 2.21
CA ALA A 106 13.81 -10.98 2.68
C ALA A 106 13.89 -11.74 4.03
N THR A 107 12.97 -11.45 4.96
CA THR A 107 12.94 -12.16 6.26
C THR A 107 12.67 -13.67 6.08
N VAL A 108 11.73 -14.06 5.22
CA VAL A 108 11.52 -15.47 4.88
C VAL A 108 12.79 -16.08 4.27
N GLY A 109 13.50 -15.33 3.44
CA GLY A 109 14.78 -15.75 2.87
C GLY A 109 15.85 -15.99 3.94
N VAL A 110 15.96 -15.10 4.93
CA VAL A 110 16.86 -15.30 6.09
C VAL A 110 16.49 -16.56 6.85
N LEU A 111 15.19 -16.78 7.09
CA LEU A 111 14.69 -17.96 7.79
C LEU A 111 15.00 -19.26 7.00
N GLN A 112 14.87 -19.21 5.67
CA GLN A 112 15.26 -20.31 4.77
C GLN A 112 16.77 -20.58 4.82
N ALA A 113 17.61 -19.52 4.84
CA ALA A 113 19.04 -19.67 4.98
C ALA A 113 19.41 -20.31 6.33
N LEU A 114 18.76 -19.89 7.42
CA LEU A 114 18.93 -20.49 8.75
C LEU A 114 18.50 -21.95 8.78
N SER A 115 17.47 -22.34 8.05
CA SER A 115 17.01 -23.75 8.02
C SER A 115 18.05 -24.71 7.44
N VAL A 116 18.95 -24.24 6.59
CA VAL A 116 20.06 -25.04 6.05
C VAL A 116 21.05 -25.47 7.14
N THR A 117 21.11 -24.73 8.24
CA THR A 117 21.95 -25.13 9.39
C THR A 117 21.49 -26.44 10.04
N GLY A 118 20.24 -26.87 9.80
CA GLY A 118 19.67 -28.08 10.40
C GLY A 118 19.30 -27.97 11.88
N ILE A 119 19.25 -26.74 12.42
CA ILE A 119 18.90 -26.46 13.83
C ILE A 119 17.47 -25.95 13.96
N LEU A 120 16.94 -25.31 12.91
CA LEU A 120 15.64 -24.68 12.95
C LEU A 120 14.52 -25.72 12.91
N THR A 121 13.80 -25.86 14.01
CA THR A 121 12.64 -26.74 14.16
C THR A 121 11.35 -26.04 13.74
N PHE A 122 10.27 -26.81 13.53
CA PHE A 122 8.95 -26.27 13.27
C PHE A 122 8.47 -25.38 14.41
N SER A 123 8.70 -25.82 15.67
CA SER A 123 8.29 -25.07 16.89
C SER A 123 8.92 -23.66 16.95
N SER A 124 10.16 -23.50 16.48
CA SER A 124 10.84 -22.19 16.42
C SER A 124 10.46 -21.37 15.17
N ALA A 125 10.30 -22.03 14.02
CA ALA A 125 10.01 -21.35 12.75
C ALA A 125 8.57 -20.81 12.66
N PHE A 126 7.61 -21.56 13.18
CA PHE A 126 6.19 -21.23 13.07
C PHE A 126 5.83 -19.87 13.68
N PRO A 127 6.15 -19.57 14.96
CA PRO A 127 5.82 -18.27 15.54
C PRO A 127 6.56 -17.12 14.85
N ILE A 128 7.79 -17.33 14.36
CA ILE A 128 8.52 -16.31 13.60
C ILE A 128 7.78 -15.99 12.29
N ILE A 129 7.29 -17.01 11.56
CA ILE A 129 6.53 -16.83 10.32
C ILE A 129 5.24 -16.05 10.57
N LEU A 130 4.54 -16.30 11.67
CA LEU A 130 3.36 -15.53 12.06
C LEU A 130 3.71 -14.05 12.29
N GLY A 131 4.83 -13.78 12.97
CA GLY A 131 5.32 -12.43 13.21
C GLY A 131 5.74 -11.70 11.93
N ILE A 132 6.30 -12.41 10.93
CA ILE A 132 6.70 -11.83 9.63
C ILE A 132 5.51 -11.17 8.95
N GLY A 133 4.32 -11.75 9.02
CA GLY A 133 3.10 -11.17 8.45
C GLY A 133 2.86 -9.76 9.01
N VAL A 134 2.76 -9.67 10.33
CA VAL A 134 2.48 -8.39 11.01
C VAL A 134 3.61 -7.37 10.76
N GLY A 135 4.88 -7.79 10.83
CA GLY A 135 6.03 -6.94 10.56
C GLY A 135 6.04 -6.35 9.13
N ALA A 136 5.47 -7.07 8.17
CA ALA A 136 5.34 -6.61 6.78
C ALA A 136 4.43 -5.39 6.61
N SER A 137 3.55 -5.11 7.56
CA SER A 137 2.69 -3.93 7.54
C SER A 137 3.43 -2.63 7.94
N CYS A 138 4.58 -2.72 8.61
CA CYS A 138 5.31 -1.55 9.11
C CYS A 138 5.66 -0.52 8.03
N PRO A 139 6.26 -0.87 6.87
CA PRO A 139 6.56 0.11 5.83
C PRO A 139 5.31 0.76 5.25
N VAL A 140 4.19 0.02 5.16
CA VAL A 140 2.91 0.55 4.69
C VAL A 140 2.33 1.55 5.71
N LEU A 141 2.43 1.25 7.02
CA LEU A 141 2.02 2.17 8.08
C LEU A 141 2.86 3.45 8.10
N VAL A 142 4.18 3.34 7.91
CA VAL A 142 5.07 4.51 7.82
C VAL A 142 4.70 5.37 6.62
N SER A 143 4.43 4.77 5.46
CA SER A 143 4.01 5.51 4.26
C SER A 143 2.64 6.19 4.40
N ALA A 144 1.79 5.69 5.31
CA ALA A 144 0.46 6.24 5.57
C ALA A 144 0.47 7.48 6.50
N ILE A 145 1.60 7.83 7.13
CA ILE A 145 1.69 8.96 8.07
C ILE A 145 1.30 10.27 7.39
N GLY A 146 1.75 10.50 6.15
CA GLY A 146 1.40 11.68 5.35
C GLY A 146 0.24 11.48 4.36
N ALA A 147 -0.33 10.27 4.30
CA ALA A 147 -1.37 9.95 3.33
C ALA A 147 -2.75 10.52 3.70
N ASN A 148 -3.62 10.60 2.69
CA ASN A 148 -5.04 10.89 2.89
C ASN A 148 -5.73 9.79 3.72
N LYS A 149 -6.99 10.01 4.11
CA LYS A 149 -7.72 9.06 4.98
C LYS A 149 -7.87 7.67 4.37
N ASN A 150 -8.11 7.58 3.07
CA ASN A 150 -8.23 6.29 2.40
C ASN A 150 -6.88 5.53 2.39
N GLY A 151 -5.76 6.24 2.23
CA GLY A 151 -4.41 5.68 2.38
C GLY A 151 -4.17 5.15 3.80
N LYS A 152 -4.58 5.89 4.84
CA LYS A 152 -4.52 5.44 6.25
C LYS A 152 -5.41 4.23 6.51
N ARG A 153 -6.63 4.23 5.95
CA ARG A 153 -7.55 3.08 6.02
C ARG A 153 -6.96 1.84 5.37
N THR A 154 -6.38 1.98 4.18
CA THR A 154 -5.72 0.88 3.46
C THR A 154 -4.56 0.28 4.27
N ALA A 155 -3.73 1.13 4.87
CA ALA A 155 -2.63 0.69 5.72
C ALA A 155 -3.13 -0.06 6.97
N LEU A 156 -4.22 0.41 7.59
CA LEU A 156 -4.85 -0.28 8.72
C LEU A 156 -5.50 -1.60 8.32
N VAL A 157 -6.15 -1.69 7.15
CA VAL A 157 -6.67 -2.96 6.63
C VAL A 157 -5.55 -3.98 6.51
N TYR A 158 -4.39 -3.58 5.97
CA TYR A 158 -3.24 -4.46 5.83
C TYR A 158 -2.73 -4.96 7.19
N LEU A 159 -2.53 -4.04 8.15
CA LEU A 159 -2.12 -4.39 9.51
C LEU A 159 -3.13 -5.34 10.19
N LEU A 160 -4.43 -5.01 10.14
CA LEU A 160 -5.47 -5.79 10.79
C LEU A 160 -5.62 -7.18 10.17
N ASN A 161 -5.53 -7.28 8.83
CA ASN A 161 -5.55 -8.57 8.14
C ASN A 161 -4.46 -9.52 8.65
N ASP A 162 -3.22 -9.04 8.70
CA ASP A 162 -2.09 -9.86 9.14
C ASP A 162 -2.12 -10.11 10.65
N THR A 163 -2.59 -9.15 11.46
CA THR A 163 -2.78 -9.30 12.90
C THR A 163 -3.86 -10.33 13.22
N PHE A 164 -5.02 -10.25 12.56
CA PHE A 164 -6.08 -11.27 12.74
C PHE A 164 -5.63 -12.64 12.25
N GLY A 165 -4.92 -12.72 11.13
CA GLY A 165 -4.31 -13.95 10.65
C GLY A 165 -3.39 -14.56 11.70
N MET A 166 -2.46 -13.76 12.23
CA MET A 166 -1.56 -14.19 13.32
C MET A 166 -2.34 -14.69 14.54
N LEU A 167 -3.36 -13.97 14.99
CA LEU A 167 -4.16 -14.35 16.16
C LEU A 167 -4.94 -15.65 15.94
N ILE A 168 -5.60 -15.80 14.78
CA ILE A 168 -6.35 -17.00 14.42
C ILE A 168 -5.44 -18.23 14.45
N TRP A 169 -4.28 -18.12 13.80
CA TRP A 169 -3.32 -19.23 13.75
C TRP A 169 -2.67 -19.51 15.11
N SER A 170 -2.29 -18.46 15.85
CA SER A 170 -1.71 -18.63 17.18
C SER A 170 -2.69 -19.30 18.14
N ILE A 171 -3.90 -18.75 18.25
CA ILE A 171 -4.91 -19.33 19.17
C ILE A 171 -5.31 -20.73 18.71
N GLY A 172 -5.62 -20.92 17.43
CA GLY A 172 -6.04 -22.20 16.88
C GLY A 172 -4.96 -23.28 17.05
N PHE A 173 -3.75 -22.99 16.58
CA PHE A 173 -2.66 -23.97 16.62
C PHE A 173 -2.22 -24.31 18.05
N TYR A 174 -1.96 -23.32 18.90
CA TYR A 174 -1.48 -23.59 20.26
C TYR A 174 -2.56 -24.16 21.17
N THR A 175 -3.85 -23.82 20.92
CA THR A 175 -4.95 -24.49 21.64
C THR A 175 -5.04 -25.98 21.27
N ILE A 176 -4.96 -26.31 19.96
CA ILE A 176 -4.99 -27.71 19.52
C ILE A 176 -3.75 -28.44 20.01
N SER A 177 -2.57 -27.82 19.94
CA SER A 177 -1.30 -28.40 20.41
C SER A 177 -1.28 -28.68 21.93
N ALA A 178 -2.10 -27.96 22.71
CA ALA A 178 -2.22 -28.23 24.16
C ALA A 178 -2.97 -29.54 24.46
N PHE A 179 -3.85 -29.99 23.54
CA PHE A 179 -4.63 -31.23 23.68
C PHE A 179 -4.06 -32.41 22.88
N VAL A 180 -3.38 -32.10 21.78
CA VAL A 180 -2.83 -33.11 20.84
C VAL A 180 -1.34 -32.88 20.73
N HIS A 181 -0.57 -33.89 21.09
CA HIS A 181 0.87 -33.86 20.91
C HIS A 181 1.21 -34.09 19.42
N PHE A 182 1.91 -33.16 18.82
CA PHE A 182 2.32 -33.26 17.41
C PHE A 182 3.80 -33.60 17.31
N ASP A 183 4.14 -34.77 16.83
CA ASP A 183 5.51 -35.26 16.66
C ASP A 183 6.31 -34.39 15.65
N PHE A 184 5.64 -33.66 14.76
CA PHE A 184 6.30 -32.81 13.75
C PHE A 184 6.86 -31.49 14.31
N LEU A 185 6.54 -31.12 15.57
CA LEU A 185 7.03 -29.88 16.19
C LEU A 185 8.56 -29.82 16.29
N ASP A 186 9.18 -30.96 16.51
CA ASP A 186 10.63 -31.11 16.65
C ASP A 186 11.33 -31.42 15.33
N ASN A 187 10.55 -31.55 14.24
CA ASN A 187 11.13 -31.80 12.93
C ASN A 187 11.90 -30.57 12.43
N ILE A 188 13.07 -30.83 11.89
CA ILE A 188 13.91 -29.79 11.25
C ILE A 188 13.23 -29.28 10.01
N MET A 189 13.13 -27.96 9.90
CA MET A 189 12.53 -27.29 8.75
C MET A 189 13.54 -27.19 7.60
N SER A 190 13.08 -27.55 6.40
CA SER A 190 13.81 -27.28 5.16
C SER A 190 13.37 -25.92 4.56
N PRO A 191 14.15 -25.33 3.63
CA PRO A 191 13.75 -24.12 2.91
C PRO A 191 12.39 -24.27 2.20
N VAL A 192 12.10 -25.45 1.66
CA VAL A 192 10.82 -25.78 1.01
C VAL A 192 9.68 -25.81 2.02
N SER A 193 9.90 -26.45 3.18
CA SER A 193 8.90 -26.52 4.26
C SER A 193 8.52 -25.13 4.77
N ILE A 194 9.48 -24.22 4.89
CA ILE A 194 9.24 -22.83 5.26
C ILE A 194 8.40 -22.10 4.20
N ALA A 195 8.72 -22.29 2.91
CA ALA A 195 7.95 -21.69 1.82
C ALA A 195 6.51 -22.20 1.80
N LEU A 196 6.34 -23.52 1.98
CA LEU A 196 5.02 -24.17 2.04
C LEU A 196 4.21 -23.66 3.23
N LEU A 197 4.79 -23.64 4.42
CA LEU A 197 4.14 -23.15 5.63
C LEU A 197 3.69 -21.71 5.49
N ASN A 198 4.56 -20.83 4.98
CA ASN A 198 4.20 -19.42 4.73
C ASN A 198 3.07 -19.28 3.68
N THR A 199 3.05 -20.13 2.65
CA THR A 199 2.00 -20.13 1.63
C THR A 199 0.66 -20.58 2.20
N VAL A 200 0.65 -21.70 2.94
CA VAL A 200 -0.54 -22.25 3.57
C VAL A 200 -1.10 -21.24 4.58
N PHE A 201 -0.24 -20.67 5.42
CA PHE A 201 -0.63 -19.64 6.38
C PHE A 201 -1.39 -18.49 5.70
N ARG A 202 -0.80 -17.89 4.66
CA ARG A 202 -1.40 -16.75 3.97
C ARG A 202 -2.68 -17.12 3.22
N LEU A 203 -2.68 -18.23 2.49
CA LEU A 203 -3.84 -18.69 1.71
C LEU A 203 -5.03 -18.98 2.62
N VAL A 204 -4.83 -19.73 3.68
CA VAL A 204 -5.92 -20.09 4.63
C VAL A 204 -6.39 -18.84 5.37
N THR A 205 -5.50 -17.94 5.76
CA THR A 205 -5.87 -16.65 6.39
C THR A 205 -6.80 -15.85 5.48
N VAL A 206 -6.46 -15.73 4.19
CA VAL A 206 -7.30 -15.02 3.22
C VAL A 206 -8.66 -15.71 3.08
N CYS A 207 -8.71 -17.04 2.95
CA CYS A 207 -9.97 -17.78 2.87
C CYS A 207 -10.86 -17.59 4.09
N ILE A 208 -10.29 -17.56 5.30
CA ILE A 208 -11.04 -17.36 6.55
C ILE A 208 -11.53 -15.91 6.66
N LEU A 209 -10.71 -14.91 6.31
CA LEU A 209 -11.04 -13.50 6.48
C LEU A 209 -11.90 -12.93 5.34
N PHE A 210 -11.91 -13.57 4.17
CA PHE A 210 -12.67 -13.13 3.00
C PHE A 210 -14.17 -12.87 3.29
N PRO A 211 -14.91 -13.75 4.01
CA PRO A 211 -16.31 -13.49 4.35
C PRO A 211 -16.51 -12.29 5.29
N PHE A 212 -15.45 -11.87 5.99
CA PHE A 212 -15.48 -10.79 6.99
C PHE A 212 -14.99 -9.44 6.45
N ILE A 213 -14.70 -9.33 5.14
CA ILE A 213 -14.14 -8.12 4.55
C ILE A 213 -14.98 -6.87 4.84
N ASN A 214 -16.31 -6.97 4.75
CA ASN A 214 -17.22 -5.86 5.06
C ASN A 214 -17.20 -5.45 6.54
N LYS A 215 -16.92 -6.39 7.46
CA LYS A 215 -16.76 -6.10 8.89
C LYS A 215 -15.43 -5.42 9.16
N LEU A 216 -14.38 -5.88 8.46
CA LEU A 216 -13.04 -5.28 8.53
C LEU A 216 -13.07 -3.82 8.02
N GLU A 217 -13.74 -3.57 6.91
CA GLU A 217 -13.96 -2.23 6.37
C GLU A 217 -14.67 -1.32 7.37
N LYS A 218 -15.80 -1.78 7.96
CA LYS A 218 -16.54 -1.02 8.97
C LYS A 218 -15.67 -0.72 10.20
N LEU A 219 -14.85 -1.67 10.64
CA LEU A 219 -13.93 -1.48 11.75
C LEU A 219 -12.90 -0.40 11.44
N VAL A 220 -12.32 -0.43 10.25
CA VAL A 220 -11.32 0.57 9.82
C VAL A 220 -11.95 1.95 9.64
N CYS A 221 -13.15 2.04 9.07
CA CYS A 221 -13.90 3.29 8.97
C CYS A 221 -14.30 3.84 10.34
N TRP A 222 -14.54 2.99 11.33
CA TRP A 222 -14.79 3.41 12.70
C TRP A 222 -13.51 3.93 13.39
N LEU A 223 -12.36 3.32 13.12
CA LEU A 223 -11.06 3.77 13.63
C LEU A 223 -10.60 5.09 13.00
N VAL A 224 -10.82 5.24 11.68
CA VAL A 224 -10.49 6.45 10.92
C VAL A 224 -11.78 7.06 10.42
N LYS A 225 -12.38 7.89 11.28
CA LYS A 225 -13.65 8.53 11.00
C LYS A 225 -13.52 9.63 9.93
N ASP A 226 -14.55 9.75 9.10
CA ASP A 226 -14.70 10.90 8.22
C ASP A 226 -15.08 12.15 9.03
N SER A 227 -14.66 13.31 8.56
CA SER A 227 -15.16 14.57 9.10
C SER A 227 -16.57 14.83 8.55
N ALA A 228 -17.38 15.59 9.28
CA ALA A 228 -18.71 15.98 8.80
C ALA A 228 -18.64 16.71 7.44
N GLU A 229 -17.57 17.46 7.19
CA GLU A 229 -17.32 18.17 5.93
C GLU A 229 -17.06 17.22 4.76
N GLU A 230 -16.38 16.08 4.98
CA GLU A 230 -16.14 15.06 3.95
C GLU A 230 -17.37 14.23 3.62
N LEU A 231 -18.22 13.97 4.62
CA LEU A 231 -19.52 13.31 4.41
C LEU A 231 -20.45 14.18 3.55
N GLU A 232 -20.44 15.51 3.75
CA GLU A 232 -21.16 16.44 2.89
C GLU A 232 -20.61 16.47 1.47
N ASP A 233 -19.29 16.33 1.32
CA ASP A 233 -18.61 16.31 0.01
C ASP A 233 -18.99 15.05 -0.79
N GLU A 234 -19.08 13.89 -0.16
CA GLU A 234 -19.51 12.64 -0.79
C GLU A 234 -21.01 12.65 -1.13
N ALA A 235 -21.85 13.17 -0.25
CA ALA A 235 -23.29 13.24 -0.47
C ALA A 235 -23.67 14.06 -1.73
N ASP A 236 -22.89 15.09 -2.07
CA ASP A 236 -23.12 15.87 -3.29
C ASP A 236 -22.83 15.04 -4.55
N PHE A 237 -21.89 14.09 -4.52
CA PHE A 237 -21.59 13.20 -5.65
C PHE A 237 -22.60 12.06 -5.79
N ASP A 238 -23.17 11.60 -4.68
CA ASP A 238 -24.22 10.57 -4.69
C ASP A 238 -25.51 11.06 -5.38
N LEU A 239 -25.68 12.38 -5.53
CA LEU A 239 -26.77 12.95 -6.31
C LEU A 239 -26.67 12.63 -7.82
N LEU A 240 -25.45 12.35 -8.33
CA LEU A 240 -25.19 12.13 -9.75
C LEU A 240 -25.40 10.65 -10.15
N GLU A 241 -26.59 10.14 -9.93
CA GLU A 241 -26.94 8.75 -10.27
C GLU A 241 -27.07 8.54 -11.78
N GLU A 242 -26.37 7.54 -12.34
CA GLU A 242 -26.45 7.20 -13.77
C GLU A 242 -27.87 6.81 -14.23
N ARG A 243 -28.70 6.25 -13.34
CA ARG A 243 -30.10 5.91 -13.62
C ARG A 243 -30.98 7.11 -13.95
N LEU A 244 -30.58 8.31 -13.52
CA LEU A 244 -31.32 9.53 -13.79
C LEU A 244 -31.03 10.14 -15.17
N LEU A 245 -30.02 9.64 -15.89
CA LEU A 245 -29.68 10.10 -17.24
C LEU A 245 -30.83 9.86 -18.24
N ASP A 246 -31.65 8.85 -18.02
CA ASP A 246 -32.88 8.58 -18.82
C ASP A 246 -33.98 9.62 -18.58
N TYR A 247 -33.86 10.46 -17.56
CA TYR A 247 -34.80 11.51 -17.20
C TYR A 247 -34.09 12.88 -17.13
N PRO A 248 -33.80 13.52 -18.28
CA PRO A 248 -32.92 14.71 -18.35
C PRO A 248 -33.31 15.84 -17.43
N ALA A 249 -34.59 16.09 -17.21
CA ALA A 249 -35.05 17.16 -16.31
C ALA A 249 -34.65 16.90 -14.85
N LEU A 250 -34.69 15.65 -14.38
CA LEU A 250 -34.25 15.25 -13.05
C LEU A 250 -32.74 15.30 -12.93
N ALA A 251 -32.03 14.76 -13.92
CA ALA A 251 -30.57 14.79 -13.97
C ALA A 251 -30.02 16.22 -13.90
N ILE A 252 -30.57 17.16 -14.67
CA ILE A 252 -30.22 18.58 -14.63
C ILE A 252 -30.47 19.18 -13.24
N GLY A 253 -31.59 18.84 -12.60
CA GLY A 253 -31.90 19.25 -11.24
C GLY A 253 -30.87 18.77 -10.20
N GLN A 254 -30.35 17.54 -10.34
CA GLN A 254 -29.30 17.00 -9.48
C GLN A 254 -27.95 17.68 -9.74
N CYS A 255 -27.60 17.91 -11.02
CA CYS A 255 -26.42 18.70 -11.37
C CYS A 255 -26.46 20.09 -10.73
N HIS A 256 -27.61 20.76 -10.75
CA HIS A 256 -27.76 22.07 -10.12
C HIS A 256 -27.48 22.03 -8.60
N ARG A 257 -27.97 20.99 -7.91
CA ARG A 257 -27.70 20.80 -6.47
C ARG A 257 -26.23 20.58 -6.19
N ALA A 258 -25.58 19.68 -6.94
CA ALA A 258 -24.15 19.40 -6.79
C ALA A 258 -23.30 20.66 -7.10
N MET A 259 -23.63 21.41 -8.15
CA MET A 259 -22.99 22.70 -8.46
C MET A 259 -23.18 23.74 -7.33
N SER A 260 -24.35 23.77 -6.70
CA SER A 260 -24.59 24.64 -5.56
C SER A 260 -23.73 24.26 -4.35
N GLY A 261 -23.48 22.95 -4.16
CA GLY A 261 -22.51 22.41 -3.18
C GLY A 261 -21.10 22.90 -3.49
N MET A 262 -20.65 22.71 -4.74
CA MET A 262 -19.34 23.18 -5.25
C MET A 262 -19.15 24.69 -4.99
N ALA A 263 -20.13 25.52 -5.37
CA ALA A 263 -20.08 26.99 -5.19
C ALA A 263 -19.92 27.39 -3.72
N LYS A 264 -20.64 26.73 -2.79
CA LYS A 264 -20.52 27.00 -1.34
C LYS A 264 -19.10 26.68 -0.82
N LYS A 265 -18.54 25.56 -1.29
CA LYS A 265 -17.19 25.10 -0.90
C LYS A 265 -16.12 26.04 -1.47
N LEU A 266 -16.26 26.41 -2.76
CA LEU A 266 -15.41 27.37 -3.44
C LEU A 266 -15.39 28.72 -2.70
N ARG A 267 -16.54 29.29 -2.37
CA ARG A 267 -16.63 30.55 -1.62
C ARG A 267 -15.89 30.47 -0.27
N LYS A 268 -16.04 29.36 0.45
CA LYS A 268 -15.33 29.13 1.72
C LYS A 268 -13.81 29.06 1.49
N ASN A 269 -13.37 28.45 0.37
CA ASN A 269 -11.95 28.29 0.04
C ASN A 269 -11.30 29.61 -0.34
N VAL A 270 -11.96 30.42 -1.18
CA VAL A 270 -11.52 31.79 -1.53
C VAL A 270 -11.34 32.63 -0.26
N ASN A 271 -12.34 32.62 0.64
CA ASN A 271 -12.24 33.38 1.90
C ASN A 271 -11.07 32.89 2.80
N ARG A 272 -10.79 31.58 2.81
CA ARG A 272 -9.59 31.05 3.51
C ARG A 272 -8.31 31.53 2.90
N ALA A 273 -8.19 31.49 1.56
CA ALA A 273 -7.02 31.98 0.85
C ALA A 273 -6.76 33.46 1.09
N MET A 274 -7.80 34.28 1.04
CA MET A 274 -7.70 35.73 1.38
C MET A 274 -7.25 35.98 2.82
N ASN A 275 -7.74 35.19 3.77
CA ASN A 275 -7.34 35.30 5.16
C ASN A 275 -5.87 34.91 5.43
N LEU A 276 -5.28 34.04 4.59
CA LEU A 276 -3.86 33.68 4.66
C LEU A 276 -2.95 34.88 4.37
N LEU A 277 -3.37 35.84 3.54
CA LEU A 277 -2.61 37.05 3.27
C LEU A 277 -2.46 37.93 4.52
N ASN A 278 -3.41 37.89 5.44
CA ASN A 278 -3.35 38.64 6.70
C ASN A 278 -2.55 37.89 7.77
N GLU A 279 -2.78 36.59 7.89
CA GLU A 279 -2.15 35.75 8.90
C GLU A 279 -1.89 34.37 8.30
N TYR A 280 -0.62 34.11 7.93
CA TYR A 280 -0.21 32.82 7.38
C TYR A 280 -0.21 31.73 8.47
N GLN A 281 -0.85 30.61 8.16
CA GLN A 281 -0.82 29.40 8.97
C GLN A 281 -0.74 28.19 8.04
N GLN A 282 0.30 27.34 8.20
CA GLN A 282 0.50 26.17 7.38
C GLN A 282 -0.74 25.24 7.32
N SER A 283 -1.41 25.04 8.44
CA SER A 283 -2.63 24.22 8.51
C SER A 283 -3.80 24.77 7.69
N LYS A 284 -3.89 26.11 7.56
CA LYS A 284 -4.89 26.77 6.70
C LYS A 284 -4.51 26.67 5.23
N PHE A 285 -3.21 26.82 4.91
CA PHE A 285 -2.68 26.61 3.58
C PHE A 285 -3.00 25.19 3.08
N ASP A 286 -2.66 24.17 3.85
CA ASP A 286 -2.95 22.77 3.49
C ASP A 286 -4.45 22.50 3.31
N LYS A 287 -5.31 23.24 4.01
CA LYS A 287 -6.77 23.16 3.82
C LYS A 287 -7.21 23.80 2.50
N VAL A 288 -6.58 24.90 2.07
CA VAL A 288 -6.89 25.54 0.78
C VAL A 288 -6.54 24.58 -0.35
N GLN A 289 -5.37 23.95 -0.31
CA GLN A 289 -4.93 22.99 -1.33
C GLN A 289 -5.87 21.77 -1.41
N ARG A 290 -6.21 21.17 -0.27
CA ARG A 290 -7.16 20.04 -0.24
C ARG A 290 -8.56 20.36 -0.74
N LYS A 291 -9.00 21.63 -0.62
CA LYS A 291 -10.30 22.06 -1.12
C LYS A 291 -10.26 22.41 -2.60
N GLU A 292 -9.12 22.79 -3.12
CA GLU A 292 -8.89 22.89 -4.56
C GLU A 292 -8.95 21.50 -5.21
N ASP A 293 -8.20 20.50 -4.72
CA ASP A 293 -8.32 19.10 -5.19
C ASP A 293 -9.79 18.61 -5.21
N LEU A 294 -10.60 19.05 -4.25
CA LEU A 294 -12.03 18.72 -4.21
C LEU A 294 -12.82 19.45 -5.30
N ILE A 295 -12.52 20.72 -5.58
CA ILE A 295 -13.19 21.52 -6.61
C ILE A 295 -12.91 20.93 -7.99
N ASP A 296 -11.68 20.50 -8.26
CA ASP A 296 -11.29 19.77 -9.47
C ASP A 296 -12.07 18.47 -9.63
N LYS A 297 -12.25 17.75 -8.51
CA LYS A 297 -13.07 16.54 -8.51
C LYS A 297 -14.55 16.81 -8.83
N TYR A 298 -15.09 17.97 -8.39
CA TYR A 298 -16.44 18.39 -8.77
C TYR A 298 -16.52 18.71 -10.29
N GLU A 299 -15.54 19.45 -10.80
CA GLU A 299 -15.46 19.78 -12.22
C GLU A 299 -15.48 18.50 -13.06
N SER A 300 -14.56 17.59 -12.79
CA SER A 300 -14.42 16.32 -13.50
C SER A 300 -15.70 15.46 -13.42
N ARG A 301 -16.26 15.24 -12.20
CA ARG A 301 -17.44 14.41 -12.00
C ARG A 301 -18.72 14.99 -12.61
N LEU A 302 -18.94 16.29 -12.44
CA LEU A 302 -20.08 17.00 -13.03
C LEU A 302 -19.94 17.08 -14.55
N GLY A 303 -18.73 17.37 -15.05
CA GLY A 303 -18.42 17.40 -16.46
C GLY A 303 -18.72 16.06 -17.16
N ASP A 304 -18.20 14.98 -16.61
CA ASP A 304 -18.45 13.63 -17.12
C ASP A 304 -19.95 13.27 -17.13
N TYR A 305 -20.65 13.62 -16.06
CA TYR A 305 -22.08 13.35 -15.95
C TYR A 305 -22.91 14.18 -16.97
N LEU A 306 -22.61 15.48 -17.10
CA LEU A 306 -23.25 16.35 -18.08
C LEU A 306 -22.95 15.91 -19.52
N ILE A 307 -21.71 15.48 -19.83
CA ILE A 307 -21.37 14.90 -21.14
C ILE A 307 -22.14 13.61 -21.41
N LYS A 308 -22.28 12.72 -20.42
CA LYS A 308 -23.12 11.53 -20.55
C LYS A 308 -24.57 11.92 -20.85
N LEU A 309 -25.10 12.93 -20.17
CA LEU A 309 -26.46 13.43 -20.36
C LEU A 309 -26.71 13.97 -21.78
N THR A 310 -25.70 14.56 -22.45
CA THR A 310 -25.85 15.03 -23.84
C THR A 310 -26.12 13.92 -24.86
N LYS A 311 -25.90 12.66 -24.48
CA LYS A 311 -26.21 11.50 -25.35
C LYS A 311 -27.67 11.10 -25.32
N HIS A 312 -28.47 11.64 -24.40
CA HIS A 312 -29.90 11.37 -24.26
C HIS A 312 -30.72 12.47 -24.94
N GLU A 313 -31.96 12.15 -25.29
CA GLU A 313 -32.86 13.11 -25.94
C GLU A 313 -33.22 14.25 -24.99
N MET A 314 -32.89 15.47 -25.38
CA MET A 314 -33.14 16.71 -24.62
C MET A 314 -33.83 17.75 -25.48
N ASN A 315 -34.69 18.55 -24.88
CA ASN A 315 -35.26 19.70 -25.57
C ASN A 315 -34.23 20.87 -25.60
N THR A 316 -34.49 21.87 -26.44
CA THR A 316 -33.59 23.04 -26.63
C THR A 316 -33.27 23.77 -25.34
N ALA A 317 -34.23 23.89 -24.43
CA ALA A 317 -34.01 24.57 -23.13
C ALA A 317 -33.07 23.76 -22.24
N GLN A 318 -33.22 22.43 -22.20
CA GLN A 318 -32.36 21.51 -21.45
C GLN A 318 -30.93 21.51 -22.00
N THR A 319 -30.78 21.46 -23.34
CA THR A 319 -29.46 21.52 -23.99
C THR A 319 -28.74 22.82 -23.65
N ARG A 320 -29.46 23.95 -23.70
CA ARG A 320 -28.90 25.24 -23.30
C ARG A 320 -28.49 25.27 -21.83
N GLN A 321 -29.26 24.66 -20.96
CA GLN A 321 -28.96 24.61 -19.52
C GLN A 321 -27.74 23.74 -19.23
N VAL A 322 -27.59 22.58 -19.88
CA VAL A 322 -26.42 21.72 -19.79
C VAL A 322 -25.17 22.43 -20.27
N SER A 323 -25.23 23.16 -21.41
CA SER A 323 -24.13 23.96 -21.90
C SER A 323 -23.72 25.06 -20.90
N LEU A 324 -24.70 25.74 -20.32
CA LEU A 324 -24.44 26.76 -19.29
C LEU A 324 -23.72 26.14 -18.07
N TYR A 325 -24.15 24.97 -17.63
CA TYR A 325 -23.55 24.30 -16.48
C TYR A 325 -22.10 23.87 -16.74
N LEU A 326 -21.81 23.33 -17.96
CA LEU A 326 -20.45 23.01 -18.38
C LEU A 326 -19.51 24.23 -18.33
N HIS A 327 -19.97 25.39 -18.78
CA HIS A 327 -19.18 26.62 -18.65
C HIS A 327 -19.02 27.05 -17.19
N THR A 328 -20.08 26.98 -16.41
CA THR A 328 -20.08 27.43 -15.01
C THR A 328 -19.13 26.57 -14.13
N ILE A 329 -19.07 25.25 -14.34
CA ILE A 329 -18.16 24.41 -13.57
C ILE A 329 -16.68 24.71 -13.87
N ASN A 330 -16.34 25.00 -15.14
CA ASN A 330 -15.00 25.43 -15.52
C ASN A 330 -14.64 26.79 -14.89
N ASP A 331 -15.60 27.73 -14.85
CA ASP A 331 -15.37 29.03 -14.19
C ASP A 331 -15.15 28.85 -12.68
N PHE A 332 -15.86 27.90 -12.04
CA PHE A 332 -15.69 27.61 -10.63
C PHE A 332 -14.32 26.98 -10.33
N GLU A 333 -13.83 26.07 -11.16
CA GLU A 333 -12.48 25.49 -11.07
C GLU A 333 -11.44 26.61 -11.20
N ARG A 334 -11.52 27.48 -12.22
CA ARG A 334 -10.58 28.59 -12.38
C ARG A 334 -10.56 29.54 -11.17
N ILE A 335 -11.69 29.79 -10.52
CA ILE A 335 -11.72 30.56 -9.28
C ILE A 335 -11.03 29.79 -8.15
N GLY A 336 -11.15 28.44 -8.11
CA GLY A 336 -10.43 27.56 -7.21
C GLY A 336 -8.92 27.65 -7.36
N ASP A 337 -8.44 27.61 -8.62
CA ASP A 337 -7.04 27.79 -8.98
C ASP A 337 -6.50 29.15 -8.50
N HIS A 338 -7.27 30.22 -8.70
CA HIS A 338 -6.86 31.53 -8.21
C HIS A 338 -6.80 31.59 -6.69
N ALA A 339 -7.69 30.91 -5.97
CA ALA A 339 -7.61 30.81 -4.51
C ALA A 339 -6.36 30.06 -4.06
N SER A 340 -6.01 28.98 -4.75
CA SER A 340 -4.78 28.20 -4.53
C SER A 340 -3.54 29.07 -4.78
N TYR A 341 -3.53 29.81 -5.89
CA TYR A 341 -2.45 30.74 -6.21
C TYR A 341 -2.27 31.85 -5.15
N ILE A 342 -3.35 32.43 -4.64
CA ILE A 342 -3.31 33.42 -3.53
C ILE A 342 -2.69 32.77 -2.29
N ALA A 343 -3.01 31.53 -1.98
CA ALA A 343 -2.42 30.81 -0.85
C ALA A 343 -0.91 30.59 -1.04
N TYR A 344 -0.45 30.23 -2.25
CA TYR A 344 0.99 30.14 -2.56
C TYR A 344 1.70 31.48 -2.41
N MET A 345 1.11 32.57 -2.90
CA MET A 345 1.67 33.91 -2.69
C MET A 345 1.79 34.27 -1.20
N SER A 346 0.80 33.90 -0.41
CA SER A 346 0.85 34.10 1.05
C SER A 346 1.98 33.29 1.72
N SER A 347 2.25 32.06 1.24
CA SER A 347 3.37 31.24 1.70
C SER A 347 4.71 31.89 1.37
N ASP A 348 4.86 32.35 0.11
CA ASP A 348 6.07 33.02 -0.36
C ASP A 348 6.35 34.32 0.41
N MET A 349 5.30 35.11 0.66
CA MET A 349 5.39 36.33 1.49
C MET A 349 5.84 36.00 2.92
N HIS A 350 5.33 34.93 3.49
CA HIS A 350 5.71 34.51 4.85
C HIS A 350 7.18 34.06 4.91
N GLU A 351 7.63 33.25 3.96
CA GLU A 351 9.01 32.78 3.85
C GLU A 351 9.99 33.94 3.66
N ASN A 352 9.65 34.89 2.79
CA ASN A 352 10.49 36.05 2.47
C ASN A 352 10.30 37.22 3.45
N LYS A 353 9.46 37.06 4.52
CA LYS A 353 9.14 38.11 5.51
C LYS A 353 8.66 39.42 4.89
N THR A 354 7.97 39.34 3.77
CA THR A 354 7.37 40.50 3.08
C THR A 354 5.96 40.73 3.58
N GLN A 355 5.51 41.98 3.59
CA GLN A 355 4.16 42.38 3.97
C GLN A 355 3.56 43.31 2.91
N PHE A 356 2.24 43.30 2.78
CA PHE A 356 1.57 44.33 1.98
C PHE A 356 1.82 45.70 2.57
N LEU A 357 2.30 46.63 1.73
CA LEU A 357 2.36 48.04 2.10
C LEU A 357 0.93 48.52 2.35
N SER A 358 0.67 49.09 3.52
CA SER A 358 -0.60 49.72 3.83
C SER A 358 -0.82 50.88 2.82
N LEU A 359 -1.90 50.77 2.02
CA LEU A 359 -2.31 51.80 1.04
C LEU A 359 -2.69 53.16 1.69
N ILE A 360 -2.47 53.34 2.98
CA ILE A 360 -2.79 54.54 3.75
C ILE A 360 -1.74 55.67 3.55
N HIS A 361 -0.64 55.35 2.82
CA HIS A 361 0.43 56.35 2.58
C HIS A 361 0.66 56.68 1.11
N ILE A 362 -0.36 56.56 0.23
CA ILE A 362 -0.36 57.18 -1.11
C ILE A 362 -1.40 58.25 -1.18
#